data_9bb3f14801d5a198ee245e7214348105
#
_entry.id   9bb3f14801d5a198ee245e7214348105
#
_cell.length_a   1.000
_cell.length_b   1.000
_cell.length_c   1.000
_cell.angle_alpha   90.00
_cell.angle_beta   90.00
_cell.angle_gamma   90.00
#
_symmetry.space_group_name_H-M   'P 1'
#
loop_
_entity.id
_entity.type
_entity.pdbx_description
1 polymer ?
#
loop_
_entity_poly.entity_id
_entity_poly.type
_entity_poly.pdbx_seq_one_letter_code
_entity_poly.pdbx_strand_id
1 'polypeptide(L)'
;MRTSFYDFCVKQGHRALLAQWDEVRNAPLTTGNVSFGSHQKVWWQCSKGHSWQAKVYSRSEGSGCPYCTGRKEVPENSLAVQVPSLEAEWDAEKNAPLKFADLTVGSHKKVWWRCPAGHSYDSVVKSRVQGTGCPVCAGRVVLPDENSLAARYPALVAEWDTEKNAPLLPTLVAPGTVRKAWWRCPKGHSYRAAISSRAGGGTGCPFCAGQKVIQGENDLATQYPQLAAQWDRQKNGALTPEAVTSGSNRRVWWRCEKGHSYPAVIAHRVRSGSDCPYCSNHKVLPGFNDLATIEPVVASQWHPTRNGSLTPQQVTPGSRWLCDKGHAWRAVVNSRTGKQRCGCPICAGRPLDRCTAILSEPPAEPVK
;
A
#
# COMPACT_ATOMS: atom_id res chain seq x y z
N MET A 1 54.54 -33.07 2.42
CA MET A 1 54.65 -32.87 0.96
C MET A 1 53.64 -31.77 0.56
N ARG A 2 54.02 -30.87 -0.35
CA ARG A 2 53.09 -29.83 -0.85
C ARG A 2 52.19 -30.50 -1.90
N THR A 3 50.87 -30.36 -1.74
CA THR A 3 49.88 -30.91 -2.69
C THR A 3 50.09 -30.28 -4.07
N SER A 4 50.22 -31.11 -5.10
CA SER A 4 50.35 -30.64 -6.48
C SER A 4 49.05 -30.00 -6.95
N PHE A 5 49.11 -29.20 -8.00
CA PHE A 5 47.92 -28.64 -8.61
C PHE A 5 47.00 -29.70 -9.24
N TYR A 6 47.62 -30.76 -9.78
CA TYR A 6 46.87 -31.90 -10.30
C TYR A 6 46.06 -32.61 -9.20
N ASP A 7 46.75 -33.01 -8.09
CA ASP A 7 46.09 -33.71 -6.99
C ASP A 7 44.98 -32.88 -6.35
N PHE A 8 45.19 -31.55 -6.20
CA PHE A 8 44.21 -30.62 -5.73
C PHE A 8 42.97 -30.65 -6.64
N CYS A 9 43.13 -30.50 -7.95
CA CYS A 9 42.01 -30.49 -8.90
C CYS A 9 41.26 -31.83 -8.93
N VAL A 10 41.94 -32.94 -8.84
CA VAL A 10 41.32 -34.27 -8.80
C VAL A 10 40.50 -34.44 -7.53
N LYS A 11 41.10 -34.09 -6.38
CA LYS A 11 40.44 -34.19 -5.07
C LYS A 11 39.22 -33.30 -4.94
N GLN A 12 39.25 -32.08 -5.51
CA GLN A 12 38.13 -31.10 -5.47
C GLN A 12 37.15 -31.28 -6.63
N GLY A 13 37.35 -32.21 -7.55
CA GLY A 13 36.50 -32.40 -8.72
C GLY A 13 36.68 -31.35 -9.81
N HIS A 14 37.72 -30.52 -9.78
CA HIS A 14 37.96 -29.39 -10.68
C HIS A 14 38.68 -29.84 -11.99
N ARG A 15 38.27 -30.96 -12.60
CA ARG A 15 38.90 -31.50 -13.82
C ARG A 15 38.87 -30.51 -14.99
N ALA A 16 37.81 -29.72 -15.10
CA ALA A 16 37.71 -28.67 -16.13
C ALA A 16 38.79 -27.58 -16.01
N LEU A 17 39.39 -27.42 -14.80
CA LEU A 17 40.46 -26.47 -14.59
C LEU A 17 41.83 -27.05 -15.08
N LEU A 18 42.01 -28.34 -15.00
CA LEU A 18 43.19 -29.02 -15.58
C LEU A 18 43.22 -28.89 -17.11
N ALA A 19 42.04 -29.01 -17.76
CA ALA A 19 41.92 -28.86 -19.21
C ALA A 19 42.26 -27.44 -19.72
N GLN A 20 42.35 -26.47 -18.83
CA GLN A 20 42.73 -25.10 -19.18
C GLN A 20 44.23 -24.82 -19.03
N TRP A 21 45.02 -25.77 -18.57
CA TRP A 21 46.47 -25.64 -18.46
C TRP A 21 47.08 -25.72 -19.87
N ASP A 22 47.89 -24.73 -20.27
CA ASP A 22 48.58 -24.72 -21.55
C ASP A 22 49.91 -25.47 -21.41
N GLU A 23 49.91 -26.76 -21.75
CA GLU A 23 51.07 -27.64 -21.57
C GLU A 23 52.29 -27.18 -22.39
N VAL A 24 52.04 -26.64 -23.59
CA VAL A 24 53.11 -26.23 -24.49
C VAL A 24 53.85 -24.99 -23.98
N ARG A 25 53.07 -23.98 -23.60
CA ARG A 25 53.65 -22.70 -23.14
C ARG A 25 54.16 -22.73 -21.71
N ASN A 26 53.75 -23.71 -20.95
CA ASN A 26 54.21 -23.87 -19.55
C ASN A 26 55.39 -24.79 -19.40
N ALA A 27 55.80 -25.50 -20.44
CA ALA A 27 56.98 -26.42 -20.37
C ALA A 27 58.22 -25.68 -19.81
N PRO A 28 58.98 -26.28 -18.90
CA PRO A 28 58.91 -27.66 -18.37
C PRO A 28 57.95 -27.80 -17.16
N LEU A 29 57.16 -26.81 -16.79
CA LEU A 29 56.19 -26.90 -15.72
C LEU A 29 55.01 -27.76 -16.12
N THR A 30 54.57 -28.63 -15.21
CA THR A 30 53.39 -29.49 -15.38
C THR A 30 52.44 -29.28 -14.21
N THR A 31 51.20 -29.68 -14.35
CA THR A 31 50.21 -29.67 -13.25
C THR A 31 50.62 -30.53 -12.06
N GLY A 32 51.48 -31.54 -12.28
CA GLY A 32 51.97 -32.42 -11.25
C GLY A 32 53.19 -31.89 -10.45
N ASN A 33 54.01 -30.99 -11.06
CA ASN A 33 55.18 -30.45 -10.38
C ASN A 33 55.03 -29.02 -9.82
N VAL A 34 53.86 -28.42 -9.99
CA VAL A 34 53.53 -27.11 -9.42
C VAL A 34 52.52 -27.27 -8.28
N SER A 35 52.66 -26.52 -7.17
CA SER A 35 51.70 -26.51 -6.06
C SER A 35 50.47 -25.69 -6.41
N PHE A 36 49.27 -26.13 -5.95
CA PHE A 36 48.03 -25.40 -6.12
C PHE A 36 48.05 -23.96 -5.50
N GLY A 37 48.81 -23.75 -4.43
CA GLY A 37 49.06 -22.46 -3.79
C GLY A 37 50.17 -21.64 -4.42
N SER A 38 50.71 -22.02 -5.57
CA SER A 38 51.85 -21.35 -6.20
C SER A 38 51.44 -19.95 -6.71
N HIS A 39 52.27 -18.96 -6.38
CA HIS A 39 52.16 -17.60 -6.92
C HIS A 39 52.79 -17.42 -8.30
N GLN A 40 53.35 -18.50 -8.87
CA GLN A 40 53.91 -18.50 -10.21
C GLN A 40 52.82 -18.23 -11.26
N LYS A 41 53.11 -17.32 -12.20
CA LYS A 41 52.23 -17.06 -13.34
C LYS A 41 52.50 -18.12 -14.42
N VAL A 42 51.45 -18.75 -14.88
CA VAL A 42 51.45 -19.73 -15.94
C VAL A 42 50.40 -19.42 -16.99
N TRP A 43 50.51 -20.02 -18.16
CA TRP A 43 49.57 -19.84 -19.24
C TRP A 43 48.35 -20.75 -19.07
N TRP A 44 47.18 -20.15 -19.34
CA TRP A 44 45.89 -20.84 -19.32
C TRP A 44 45.16 -20.59 -20.65
N GLN A 45 44.38 -21.57 -21.09
CA GLN A 45 43.51 -21.43 -22.25
C GLN A 45 42.10 -21.91 -21.89
N CYS A 46 41.08 -21.08 -22.09
CA CYS A 46 39.70 -21.48 -21.83
C CYS A 46 39.10 -22.23 -23.05
N SER A 47 37.91 -22.82 -22.86
CA SER A 47 37.17 -23.53 -23.93
C SER A 47 36.79 -22.67 -25.13
N LYS A 48 36.79 -21.32 -24.99
CA LYS A 48 36.59 -20.38 -26.07
C LYS A 48 37.87 -19.95 -26.79
N GLY A 49 39.03 -20.59 -26.48
CA GLY A 49 40.31 -20.30 -27.13
C GLY A 49 41.09 -19.12 -26.53
N HIS A 50 40.56 -18.36 -25.56
CA HIS A 50 41.29 -17.25 -24.95
C HIS A 50 42.49 -17.76 -24.17
N SER A 51 43.68 -17.18 -24.44
CA SER A 51 44.92 -17.48 -23.74
C SER A 51 45.36 -16.32 -22.85
N TRP A 52 45.73 -16.60 -21.58
CA TRP A 52 46.19 -15.59 -20.64
C TRP A 52 47.18 -16.16 -19.58
N GLN A 53 47.86 -15.29 -18.91
CA GLN A 53 48.67 -15.64 -17.75
C GLN A 53 47.95 -15.29 -16.44
N ALA A 54 47.95 -16.24 -15.53
CA ALA A 54 47.48 -16.09 -14.15
C ALA A 54 48.27 -16.93 -13.17
N LYS A 55 48.29 -16.49 -11.91
CA LYS A 55 48.90 -17.30 -10.81
C LYS A 55 48.10 -18.58 -10.63
N VAL A 56 48.77 -19.69 -10.38
CA VAL A 56 48.12 -20.97 -10.08
C VAL A 56 47.19 -20.85 -8.89
N TYR A 57 47.64 -20.21 -7.81
CA TYR A 57 46.81 -19.91 -6.64
C TYR A 57 45.48 -19.22 -7.01
N SER A 58 45.51 -18.16 -7.83
CA SER A 58 44.30 -17.43 -8.21
C SER A 58 43.31 -18.29 -8.99
N ARG A 59 43.80 -19.23 -9.76
CA ARG A 59 42.99 -20.21 -10.50
C ARG A 59 42.39 -21.26 -9.57
N SER A 60 43.17 -21.73 -8.59
CA SER A 60 42.70 -22.63 -7.56
C SER A 60 41.58 -22.04 -6.69
N GLU A 61 41.60 -20.72 -6.46
CA GLU A 61 40.59 -19.95 -5.75
C GLU A 61 39.40 -19.55 -6.65
N GLY A 62 39.29 -20.12 -7.85
CA GLY A 62 38.13 -19.95 -8.72
C GLY A 62 38.15 -18.73 -9.66
N SER A 63 39.27 -17.99 -9.77
CA SER A 63 39.38 -16.92 -10.76
C SER A 63 39.22 -17.44 -12.19
N GLY A 64 38.22 -16.97 -12.95
CA GLY A 64 37.95 -17.39 -14.32
C GLY A 64 38.84 -16.72 -15.39
N CYS A 65 38.58 -17.04 -16.66
CA CYS A 65 39.19 -16.37 -17.80
C CYS A 65 38.84 -14.87 -17.80
N PRO A 66 39.84 -13.96 -17.85
CA PRO A 66 39.58 -12.52 -17.78
C PRO A 66 38.82 -11.98 -18.97
N TYR A 67 38.89 -12.64 -20.10
CA TYR A 67 38.14 -12.29 -21.30
C TYR A 67 36.68 -12.75 -21.21
N CYS A 68 36.45 -14.01 -20.83
CA CYS A 68 35.08 -14.51 -20.62
C CYS A 68 34.33 -13.81 -19.51
N THR A 69 35.04 -13.31 -18.47
CA THR A 69 34.47 -12.57 -17.34
C THR A 69 34.36 -11.06 -17.63
N GLY A 70 34.75 -10.58 -18.82
CA GLY A 70 34.69 -9.18 -19.19
C GLY A 70 35.71 -8.28 -18.49
N ARG A 71 36.74 -8.85 -17.83
CA ARG A 71 37.84 -8.09 -17.21
C ARG A 71 38.87 -7.58 -18.21
N LYS A 72 39.00 -8.25 -19.35
CA LYS A 72 39.81 -7.84 -20.49
C LYS A 72 38.95 -7.81 -21.76
N GLU A 73 39.30 -6.89 -22.60
CA GLU A 73 38.60 -6.62 -23.86
C GLU A 73 38.97 -7.66 -24.91
N VAL A 74 37.96 -8.14 -25.60
CA VAL A 74 38.05 -8.88 -26.89
C VAL A 74 36.84 -8.45 -27.70
N PRO A 75 36.89 -8.53 -29.04
CA PRO A 75 35.77 -8.06 -29.86
C PRO A 75 34.41 -8.62 -29.44
N GLU A 76 34.38 -9.90 -29.01
CA GLU A 76 33.14 -10.60 -28.65
C GLU A 76 32.50 -10.13 -27.36
N ASN A 77 33.28 -9.53 -26.44
CA ASN A 77 32.77 -9.03 -25.16
C ASN A 77 32.66 -7.49 -25.06
N SER A 78 32.88 -6.80 -26.19
CA SER A 78 32.77 -5.37 -26.28
C SER A 78 31.33 -4.89 -26.14
N LEU A 79 31.14 -3.64 -25.73
CA LEU A 79 29.82 -3.01 -25.69
C LEU A 79 29.15 -3.01 -27.05
N ALA A 80 29.90 -2.76 -28.13
CA ALA A 80 29.39 -2.72 -29.50
C ALA A 80 28.74 -4.03 -29.95
N VAL A 81 29.25 -5.17 -29.45
CA VAL A 81 28.69 -6.49 -29.75
C VAL A 81 27.62 -6.91 -28.77
N GLN A 82 27.82 -6.65 -27.47
CA GLN A 82 26.93 -7.16 -26.41
C GLN A 82 25.69 -6.27 -26.22
N VAL A 83 25.80 -4.96 -26.42
CA VAL A 83 24.71 -4.00 -26.15
C VAL A 83 24.74 -2.87 -27.18
N PRO A 84 24.60 -3.19 -28.50
CA PRO A 84 24.71 -2.21 -29.59
C PRO A 84 23.71 -1.05 -29.47
N SER A 85 22.57 -1.28 -28.84
CA SER A 85 21.54 -0.26 -28.61
C SER A 85 22.02 0.94 -27.78
N LEU A 86 23.05 0.76 -26.94
CA LEU A 86 23.60 1.87 -26.15
C LEU A 86 24.56 2.77 -26.95
N GLU A 87 24.96 2.38 -28.16
CA GLU A 87 25.85 3.19 -29.01
C GLU A 87 25.19 4.51 -29.39
N ALA A 88 23.87 4.50 -29.63
CA ALA A 88 23.11 5.72 -29.93
C ALA A 88 23.13 6.76 -28.79
N GLU A 89 23.44 6.32 -27.58
CA GLU A 89 23.57 7.19 -26.42
C GLU A 89 25.04 7.54 -26.08
N TRP A 90 25.99 7.06 -26.87
CA TRP A 90 27.41 7.32 -26.66
C TRP A 90 27.78 8.74 -27.03
N ASP A 91 28.31 9.56 -26.10
CA ASP A 91 28.79 10.90 -26.41
C ASP A 91 30.23 10.82 -26.93
N ALA A 92 30.39 10.63 -28.26
CA ALA A 92 31.67 10.41 -28.87
C ALA A 92 32.66 11.57 -28.67
N GLU A 93 32.17 12.80 -28.69
CA GLU A 93 33.00 14.02 -28.51
C GLU A 93 33.62 14.07 -27.13
N LYS A 94 32.82 13.87 -26.10
CA LYS A 94 33.27 13.94 -24.71
C LYS A 94 34.10 12.74 -24.26
N ASN A 95 33.94 11.61 -24.93
CA ASN A 95 34.68 10.41 -24.61
C ASN A 95 35.99 10.25 -25.40
N ALA A 96 36.22 11.06 -26.42
CA ALA A 96 37.45 10.96 -27.23
C ALA A 96 38.72 11.00 -26.37
N PRO A 97 39.75 10.17 -26.66
CA PRO A 97 39.87 9.25 -27.80
C PRO A 97 39.27 7.84 -27.58
N LEU A 98 38.59 7.59 -26.42
CA LEU A 98 37.99 6.31 -26.08
C LEU A 98 36.82 5.99 -27.01
N LYS A 99 36.77 4.77 -27.54
CA LYS A 99 35.67 4.30 -28.42
C LYS A 99 34.71 3.41 -27.64
N PHE A 100 33.46 3.37 -28.08
CA PHE A 100 32.43 2.50 -27.49
C PHE A 100 32.82 1.02 -27.55
N ALA A 101 33.46 0.60 -28.61
CA ALA A 101 33.94 -0.77 -28.82
C ALA A 101 35.14 -1.16 -27.90
N ASP A 102 35.85 -0.18 -27.31
CA ASP A 102 36.99 -0.42 -26.44
C ASP A 102 36.59 -0.78 -25.00
N LEU A 103 35.28 -0.90 -24.74
CA LEU A 103 34.75 -1.13 -23.42
C LEU A 103 33.96 -2.43 -23.33
N THR A 104 34.03 -3.09 -22.19
CA THR A 104 33.24 -4.28 -21.89
C THR A 104 32.01 -3.92 -21.05
N VAL A 105 30.96 -4.77 -21.09
CA VAL A 105 29.72 -4.60 -20.32
C VAL A 105 29.95 -4.52 -18.80
N GLY A 106 31.05 -5.11 -18.31
CA GLY A 106 31.44 -5.07 -16.89
C GLY A 106 32.33 -3.89 -16.50
N SER A 107 32.64 -2.98 -17.43
CA SER A 107 33.59 -1.88 -17.20
C SER A 107 33.09 -0.94 -16.10
N HIS A 108 33.99 -0.64 -15.16
CA HIS A 108 33.77 0.35 -14.10
C HIS A 108 34.22 1.76 -14.50
N LYS A 109 34.62 1.96 -15.76
CA LYS A 109 34.95 3.30 -16.27
C LYS A 109 33.71 4.17 -16.28
N LYS A 110 33.87 5.42 -15.86
CA LYS A 110 32.87 6.47 -15.94
C LYS A 110 33.06 7.19 -17.26
N VAL A 111 31.99 7.26 -18.06
CA VAL A 111 32.01 7.82 -19.41
C VAL A 111 30.78 8.68 -19.65
N TRP A 112 30.81 9.49 -20.70
CA TRP A 112 29.72 10.38 -21.06
C TRP A 112 28.69 9.71 -21.96
N TRP A 113 27.43 9.97 -21.64
CA TRP A 113 26.26 9.49 -22.35
C TRP A 113 25.38 10.65 -22.76
N ARG A 114 24.67 10.52 -23.86
CA ARG A 114 23.66 11.48 -24.31
C ARG A 114 22.33 10.76 -24.45
N CYS A 115 21.36 11.05 -23.60
CA CYS A 115 20.06 10.39 -23.67
C CYS A 115 19.24 10.89 -24.87
N PRO A 116 18.14 10.17 -25.25
CA PRO A 116 17.27 10.59 -26.37
C PRO A 116 16.65 11.99 -26.21
N ALA A 117 16.53 12.48 -24.98
CA ALA A 117 16.08 13.86 -24.70
C ALA A 117 17.19 14.92 -24.84
N GLY A 118 18.43 14.53 -25.24
CA GLY A 118 19.55 15.44 -25.45
C GLY A 118 20.43 15.71 -24.22
N HIS A 119 20.08 15.24 -23.02
CA HIS A 119 20.89 15.48 -21.83
C HIS A 119 22.21 14.73 -21.90
N SER A 120 23.32 15.47 -21.73
CA SER A 120 24.65 14.89 -21.60
C SER A 120 24.99 14.68 -20.12
N TYR A 121 25.35 13.46 -19.74
CA TYR A 121 25.66 13.10 -18.36
C TYR A 121 26.72 12.00 -18.28
N ASP A 122 27.41 11.91 -17.19
CA ASP A 122 28.40 10.88 -16.95
C ASP A 122 27.85 9.74 -16.10
N SER A 123 28.18 8.52 -16.45
CA SER A 123 27.79 7.32 -15.71
C SER A 123 28.76 6.18 -15.95
N VAL A 124 28.86 5.29 -14.94
CA VAL A 124 29.65 4.05 -15.06
C VAL A 124 29.02 3.12 -16.09
N VAL A 125 29.82 2.58 -17.02
CA VAL A 125 29.38 1.69 -18.07
C VAL A 125 28.52 0.54 -17.56
N LYS A 126 29.02 -0.19 -16.55
CA LYS A 126 28.28 -1.29 -15.92
C LYS A 126 26.89 -0.86 -15.44
N SER A 127 26.78 0.31 -14.83
CA SER A 127 25.49 0.82 -14.36
C SER A 127 24.53 1.16 -15.50
N ARG A 128 25.04 1.69 -16.63
CA ARG A 128 24.25 1.94 -17.84
C ARG A 128 23.74 0.62 -18.45
N VAL A 129 24.59 -0.37 -18.56
CA VAL A 129 24.22 -1.72 -19.05
C VAL A 129 23.16 -2.36 -18.15
N GLN A 130 23.21 -2.11 -16.85
CA GLN A 130 22.20 -2.57 -15.87
C GLN A 130 20.91 -1.74 -15.88
N GLY A 131 20.74 -0.80 -16.82
CA GLY A 131 19.52 -0.02 -16.98
C GLY A 131 19.48 1.31 -16.22
N THR A 132 20.57 1.74 -15.58
CA THR A 132 20.61 3.08 -14.97
C THR A 132 20.49 4.16 -16.05
N GLY A 133 19.37 4.88 -16.08
CA GLY A 133 19.09 5.92 -17.06
C GLY A 133 19.67 7.30 -16.72
N CYS A 134 19.36 8.28 -17.58
CA CYS A 134 19.73 9.67 -17.41
C CYS A 134 19.26 10.24 -16.07
N PRO A 135 20.13 10.84 -15.24
CA PRO A 135 19.76 11.40 -13.96
C PRO A 135 18.82 12.61 -14.06
N VAL A 136 18.87 13.35 -15.17
CA VAL A 136 17.95 14.47 -15.42
C VAL A 136 16.55 13.96 -15.76
N CYS A 137 16.42 13.01 -16.68
CA CYS A 137 15.13 12.38 -17.00
C CYS A 137 14.51 11.68 -15.80
N ALA A 138 15.35 11.09 -14.93
CA ALA A 138 14.92 10.45 -13.69
C ALA A 138 14.63 11.45 -12.53
N GLY A 139 14.77 12.73 -12.75
CA GLY A 139 14.56 13.78 -11.73
C GLY A 139 15.56 13.76 -10.57
N ARG A 140 16.70 13.08 -10.71
CA ARG A 140 17.79 13.07 -9.72
C ARG A 140 18.68 14.32 -9.80
N VAL A 141 18.82 14.86 -11.00
CA VAL A 141 19.44 16.15 -11.27
C VAL A 141 18.34 17.08 -11.78
N VAL A 142 18.21 18.24 -11.17
CA VAL A 142 17.20 19.24 -11.52
C VAL A 142 17.82 20.31 -12.39
N LEU A 143 17.25 20.48 -13.58
CA LEU A 143 17.51 21.61 -14.46
C LEU A 143 16.34 22.58 -14.30
N PRO A 144 16.58 23.84 -13.87
CA PRO A 144 15.55 24.81 -13.50
C PRO A 144 14.44 24.98 -14.55
N ASP A 145 14.83 25.04 -15.83
CA ASP A 145 13.92 25.36 -16.94
C ASP A 145 13.32 24.12 -17.63
N GLU A 146 13.72 22.89 -17.23
CA GLU A 146 13.30 21.68 -17.93
C GLU A 146 12.46 20.74 -17.08
N ASN A 147 12.99 20.32 -15.92
CA ASN A 147 12.41 19.26 -15.12
C ASN A 147 12.15 19.68 -13.66
N SER A 148 12.30 20.95 -13.34
CA SER A 148 11.95 21.48 -12.04
C SER A 148 10.42 21.47 -11.80
N LEU A 149 10.00 21.64 -10.56
CA LEU A 149 8.61 21.84 -10.19
C LEU A 149 8.04 23.07 -10.91
N ALA A 150 8.81 24.16 -10.98
CA ALA A 150 8.38 25.42 -11.61
C ALA A 150 8.15 25.23 -13.12
N ALA A 151 9.03 24.53 -13.82
CA ALA A 151 8.92 24.31 -15.25
C ALA A 151 7.76 23.36 -15.59
N ARG A 152 7.56 22.29 -14.80
CA ARG A 152 6.57 21.25 -15.09
C ARG A 152 5.18 21.55 -14.54
N TYR A 153 5.09 22.32 -13.47
CA TYR A 153 3.84 22.62 -12.76
C TYR A 153 3.76 24.09 -12.36
N PRO A 154 3.74 25.03 -13.32
CA PRO A 154 3.75 26.48 -13.03
C PRO A 154 2.56 26.91 -12.17
N ALA A 155 1.39 26.27 -12.32
CA ALA A 155 0.22 26.56 -11.49
C ALA A 155 0.46 26.27 -10.00
N LEU A 156 1.28 25.26 -9.67
CA LEU A 156 1.61 24.96 -8.27
C LEU A 156 2.56 25.98 -7.64
N VAL A 157 3.31 26.72 -8.45
CA VAL A 157 4.21 27.78 -7.95
C VAL A 157 3.42 28.89 -7.24
N ALA A 158 2.21 29.19 -7.70
CA ALA A 158 1.31 30.15 -7.06
C ALA A 158 0.91 29.73 -5.63
N GLU A 159 0.93 28.44 -5.34
CA GLU A 159 0.64 27.91 -4.01
C GLU A 159 1.93 27.67 -3.16
N TRP A 160 3.09 27.93 -3.70
CA TRP A 160 4.37 27.75 -3.00
C TRP A 160 4.56 28.83 -1.94
N ASP A 161 4.67 28.43 -0.66
CA ASP A 161 4.92 29.38 0.44
C ASP A 161 6.42 29.73 0.47
N THR A 162 6.79 30.81 -0.23
CA THR A 162 8.19 31.24 -0.44
C THR A 162 8.90 31.54 0.88
N GLU A 163 8.20 32.14 1.83
CA GLU A 163 8.79 32.52 3.13
C GLU A 163 9.13 31.29 3.97
N LYS A 164 8.16 30.35 4.08
CA LYS A 164 8.36 29.15 4.89
C LYS A 164 9.25 28.10 4.25
N ASN A 165 9.44 28.16 2.95
CA ASN A 165 10.31 27.24 2.23
C ASN A 165 11.74 27.77 2.07
N ALA A 166 11.99 29.05 2.32
CA ALA A 166 13.34 29.62 2.15
C ALA A 166 14.43 28.82 2.87
N PRO A 167 15.58 28.59 2.22
CA PRO A 167 16.01 29.08 0.90
C PRO A 167 15.61 28.14 -0.28
N LEU A 168 14.71 27.20 -0.09
CA LEU A 168 14.29 26.24 -1.12
C LEU A 168 13.39 26.92 -2.15
N LEU A 169 13.77 26.84 -3.42
CA LEU A 169 13.01 27.38 -4.54
C LEU A 169 12.31 26.27 -5.35
N PRO A 170 11.15 26.53 -5.96
CA PRO A 170 10.45 25.55 -6.80
C PRO A 170 11.24 25.22 -8.09
N THR A 171 12.17 26.07 -8.51
CA THR A 171 13.09 25.84 -9.62
C THR A 171 14.22 24.84 -9.28
N LEU A 172 14.45 24.56 -8.01
CA LEU A 172 15.53 23.69 -7.53
C LEU A 172 15.06 22.30 -7.07
N VAL A 173 13.80 21.98 -7.26
CA VAL A 173 13.23 20.71 -6.83
C VAL A 173 12.52 19.98 -7.98
N ALA A 174 12.73 18.66 -8.04
CA ALA A 174 12.01 17.82 -8.99
C ALA A 174 10.57 17.57 -8.51
N PRO A 175 9.55 17.50 -9.42
CA PRO A 175 8.17 17.21 -9.06
C PRO A 175 7.95 15.87 -8.35
N GLY A 176 8.78 14.87 -8.65
CA GLY A 176 8.71 13.52 -8.08
C GLY A 176 9.33 13.36 -6.69
N THR A 177 9.89 14.42 -6.11
CA THR A 177 10.56 14.31 -4.80
C THR A 177 9.56 14.13 -3.66
N VAL A 178 9.88 13.23 -2.73
CA VAL A 178 9.12 13.03 -1.48
C VAL A 178 9.39 14.12 -0.43
N ARG A 179 10.28 15.07 -0.73
CA ARG A 179 10.57 16.20 0.14
C ARG A 179 9.29 16.97 0.44
N LYS A 180 9.04 17.28 1.72
CA LYS A 180 7.88 18.07 2.15
C LYS A 180 8.20 19.56 2.05
N ALA A 181 7.30 20.31 1.42
CA ALA A 181 7.33 21.76 1.33
C ALA A 181 6.05 22.36 1.94
N TRP A 182 6.11 23.67 2.21
CA TRP A 182 4.97 24.45 2.65
C TRP A 182 4.20 25.00 1.44
N TRP A 183 2.89 24.94 1.54
CA TRP A 183 1.96 25.35 0.50
C TRP A 183 0.92 26.30 1.09
N ARG A 184 0.48 27.28 0.32
CA ARG A 184 -0.58 28.22 0.66
C ARG A 184 -1.67 28.11 -0.39
N CYS A 185 -2.83 27.57 -0.04
CA CYS A 185 -3.93 27.44 -0.99
C CYS A 185 -4.57 28.80 -1.29
N PRO A 186 -5.43 28.94 -2.35
CA PRO A 186 -6.11 30.20 -2.67
C PRO A 186 -6.97 30.78 -1.56
N LYS A 187 -7.44 29.94 -0.59
CA LYS A 187 -8.14 30.38 0.62
C LYS A 187 -7.22 30.83 1.75
N GLY A 188 -5.90 30.88 1.54
CA GLY A 188 -4.92 31.32 2.53
C GLY A 188 -4.42 30.24 3.51
N HIS A 189 -4.97 29.02 3.49
CA HIS A 189 -4.51 27.97 4.42
C HIS A 189 -3.07 27.55 4.14
N SER A 190 -2.22 27.61 5.15
CA SER A 190 -0.83 27.18 5.07
C SER A 190 -0.69 25.75 5.60
N TYR A 191 -0.10 24.86 4.80
CA TYR A 191 0.03 23.45 5.14
C TYR A 191 1.31 22.82 4.55
N ARG A 192 1.73 21.71 5.10
CA ARG A 192 2.93 20.98 4.65
C ARG A 192 2.54 19.69 3.97
N ALA A 193 3.02 19.51 2.73
CA ALA A 193 2.78 18.29 1.93
C ALA A 193 4.02 17.92 1.11
N ALA A 194 4.14 16.64 0.74
CA ALA A 194 5.20 16.20 -0.16
C ALA A 194 5.00 16.81 -1.56
N ILE A 195 6.08 17.21 -2.20
CA ILE A 195 6.04 17.83 -3.54
C ILE A 195 5.43 16.83 -4.53
N SER A 196 5.85 15.55 -4.49
CA SER A 196 5.31 14.50 -5.36
C SER A 196 3.80 14.29 -5.19
N SER A 197 3.28 14.42 -3.97
CA SER A 197 1.83 14.29 -3.72
C SER A 197 1.04 15.47 -4.30
N ARG A 198 1.63 16.65 -4.34
CA ARG A 198 1.02 17.83 -4.96
C ARG A 198 1.09 17.77 -6.49
N ALA A 199 2.25 17.42 -7.04
CA ALA A 199 2.50 17.40 -8.47
C ALA A 199 1.86 16.19 -9.17
N GLY A 200 2.13 14.98 -8.70
CA GLY A 200 1.66 13.75 -9.33
C GLY A 200 0.32 13.24 -8.80
N GLY A 201 0.09 13.39 -7.50
CA GLY A 201 -1.11 12.88 -6.83
C GLY A 201 -2.30 13.85 -6.77
N GLY A 202 -2.16 15.08 -7.25
CA GLY A 202 -3.24 16.09 -7.24
C GLY A 202 -3.82 16.40 -5.85
N THR A 203 -3.13 16.02 -4.77
CA THR A 203 -3.63 16.24 -3.40
C THR A 203 -3.67 17.72 -3.08
N GLY A 204 -4.87 18.23 -2.81
CA GLY A 204 -5.09 19.64 -2.47
C GLY A 204 -4.82 20.00 -1.01
N CYS A 205 -5.33 21.15 -0.61
CA CYS A 205 -5.27 21.61 0.76
C CYS A 205 -6.06 20.68 1.70
N PRO A 206 -5.47 20.11 2.76
CA PRO A 206 -6.17 19.21 3.69
C PRO A 206 -7.26 19.90 4.50
N PHE A 207 -7.19 21.21 4.66
CA PHE A 207 -8.22 22.01 5.32
C PHE A 207 -9.43 22.19 4.40
N CYS A 208 -9.22 22.59 3.13
CA CYS A 208 -10.30 22.70 2.14
C CYS A 208 -10.96 21.34 1.85
N ALA A 209 -10.19 20.26 1.93
CA ALA A 209 -10.70 18.90 1.78
C ALA A 209 -11.38 18.34 3.03
N GLY A 210 -11.49 19.10 4.11
CA GLY A 210 -12.09 18.64 5.37
C GLY A 210 -11.32 17.54 6.11
N GLN A 211 -10.06 17.32 5.76
CA GLN A 211 -9.21 16.33 6.41
C GLN A 211 -8.56 16.86 7.70
N LYS A 212 -8.38 18.17 7.79
CA LYS A 212 -7.89 18.87 8.97
C LYS A 212 -8.89 19.94 9.41
N VAL A 213 -9.01 20.07 10.72
CA VAL A 213 -9.90 21.05 11.34
C VAL A 213 -9.26 22.45 11.39
N ILE A 214 -10.06 23.44 11.09
CA ILE A 214 -9.83 24.85 11.46
C ILE A 214 -11.05 25.25 12.30
N GLN A 215 -10.81 25.49 13.58
CA GLN A 215 -11.85 25.88 14.52
C GLN A 215 -12.45 27.23 14.09
N GLY A 216 -13.79 27.32 14.10
CA GLY A 216 -14.52 28.50 13.63
C GLY A 216 -14.72 28.56 12.10
N GLU A 217 -14.24 27.58 11.33
CA GLU A 217 -14.36 27.56 9.86
C GLU A 217 -14.99 26.28 9.32
N ASN A 218 -14.30 25.13 9.51
CA ASN A 218 -14.72 23.85 8.95
C ASN A 218 -14.97 22.77 9.99
N ASP A 219 -15.01 23.15 11.26
CA ASP A 219 -15.37 22.25 12.36
C ASP A 219 -16.86 21.93 12.36
N LEU A 220 -17.23 20.84 13.03
CA LEU A 220 -18.60 20.36 13.09
C LEU A 220 -19.52 21.35 13.82
N ALA A 221 -19.04 22.02 14.87
CA ALA A 221 -19.84 22.95 15.65
C ALA A 221 -20.25 24.18 14.82
N THR A 222 -19.30 24.69 14.00
CA THR A 222 -19.54 25.83 13.12
C THR A 222 -20.44 25.46 11.93
N GLN A 223 -20.18 24.31 11.29
CA GLN A 223 -20.93 23.93 10.10
C GLN A 223 -22.31 23.32 10.40
N TYR A 224 -22.45 22.63 11.51
CA TYR A 224 -23.66 21.88 11.90
C TYR A 224 -24.00 22.09 13.37
N PRO A 225 -24.36 23.30 13.80
CA PRO A 225 -24.60 23.63 15.22
C PRO A 225 -25.71 22.78 15.84
N GLN A 226 -26.75 22.43 15.06
CA GLN A 226 -27.83 21.57 15.54
C GLN A 226 -27.34 20.13 15.86
N LEU A 227 -26.43 19.58 15.07
CA LEU A 227 -25.81 18.29 15.37
C LEU A 227 -24.82 18.41 16.53
N ALA A 228 -24.08 19.51 16.62
CA ALA A 228 -23.19 19.76 17.74
C ALA A 228 -23.92 19.83 19.09
N ALA A 229 -25.16 20.34 19.11
CA ALA A 229 -26.02 20.34 20.28
C ALA A 229 -26.37 18.92 20.78
N GLN A 230 -26.37 17.93 19.89
CA GLN A 230 -26.60 16.52 20.22
C GLN A 230 -25.32 15.78 20.64
N TRP A 231 -24.21 16.46 20.81
CA TRP A 231 -22.94 15.84 21.21
C TRP A 231 -22.98 15.40 22.68
N ASP A 232 -22.75 14.11 22.96
CA ASP A 232 -22.70 13.62 24.34
C ASP A 232 -21.33 13.94 24.94
N ARG A 233 -21.24 15.13 25.56
CA ARG A 233 -19.98 15.62 26.17
C ARG A 233 -19.43 14.70 27.25
N GLN A 234 -20.28 14.00 28.01
CA GLN A 234 -19.81 13.10 29.06
C GLN A 234 -19.10 11.88 28.49
N LYS A 235 -19.69 11.26 27.46
CA LYS A 235 -19.15 10.03 26.84
C LYS A 235 -18.01 10.28 25.86
N ASN A 236 -17.94 11.43 25.26
CA ASN A 236 -16.86 11.82 24.35
C ASN A 236 -15.63 12.41 25.07
N GLY A 237 -15.74 12.71 26.35
CA GLY A 237 -14.64 13.23 27.16
C GLY A 237 -14.06 14.54 26.62
N ALA A 238 -12.74 14.55 26.39
CA ALA A 238 -12.03 15.72 25.88
C ALA A 238 -12.28 16.02 24.38
N LEU A 239 -12.91 15.11 23.64
CA LEU A 239 -13.22 15.35 22.22
C LEU A 239 -14.47 16.22 22.09
N THR A 240 -14.33 17.35 21.42
CA THR A 240 -15.39 18.32 21.23
C THR A 240 -15.78 18.45 19.74
N PRO A 241 -16.99 18.96 19.42
CA PRO A 241 -17.41 19.17 18.03
C PRO A 241 -16.56 20.20 17.28
N GLU A 242 -15.90 21.12 17.99
CA GLU A 242 -14.97 22.10 17.43
C GLU A 242 -13.62 21.45 17.00
N ALA A 243 -13.32 20.25 17.51
CA ALA A 243 -12.10 19.53 17.22
C ALA A 243 -12.23 18.48 16.09
N VAL A 244 -13.38 18.42 15.43
CA VAL A 244 -13.67 17.45 14.36
C VAL A 244 -14.31 18.10 13.14
N THR A 245 -14.06 17.57 11.94
CA THR A 245 -14.75 18.03 10.71
C THR A 245 -16.02 17.24 10.48
N SER A 246 -16.96 17.81 9.71
CA SER A 246 -18.22 17.17 9.30
C SER A 246 -18.03 15.89 8.48
N GLY A 247 -16.90 15.76 7.77
CA GLY A 247 -16.52 14.55 7.00
C GLY A 247 -15.77 13.49 7.79
N SER A 248 -15.58 13.66 9.09
CA SER A 248 -14.81 12.74 9.92
C SER A 248 -15.45 11.36 10.03
N ASN A 249 -14.65 10.31 9.79
CA ASN A 249 -15.06 8.91 10.00
C ASN A 249 -14.97 8.45 11.46
N ARG A 250 -14.71 9.37 12.39
CA ARG A 250 -14.69 9.05 13.81
C ARG A 250 -16.08 8.66 14.29
N ARG A 251 -16.14 7.59 15.12
CA ARG A 251 -17.33 7.18 15.84
C ARG A 251 -17.35 7.89 17.20
N VAL A 252 -18.41 8.63 17.45
CA VAL A 252 -18.60 9.45 18.66
C VAL A 252 -19.97 9.17 19.27
N TRP A 253 -20.17 9.61 20.51
CA TRP A 253 -21.42 9.47 21.20
C TRP A 253 -22.31 10.72 20.97
N TRP A 254 -23.56 10.44 20.67
CA TRP A 254 -24.60 11.44 20.46
C TRP A 254 -25.68 11.29 21.50
N ARG A 255 -26.32 12.36 21.90
CA ARG A 255 -27.46 12.39 22.81
C ARG A 255 -28.64 13.06 22.13
N CYS A 256 -29.73 12.33 21.88
CA CYS A 256 -30.94 12.92 21.31
C CYS A 256 -31.73 13.72 22.36
N GLU A 257 -32.73 14.48 21.88
CA GLU A 257 -33.60 15.30 22.73
C GLU A 257 -34.33 14.50 23.85
N LYS A 258 -34.61 13.22 23.59
CA LYS A 258 -35.19 12.30 24.60
C LYS A 258 -34.15 11.72 25.57
N GLY A 259 -32.91 12.18 25.52
CA GLY A 259 -31.83 11.76 26.44
C GLY A 259 -31.12 10.45 26.07
N HIS A 260 -31.49 9.77 24.98
CA HIS A 260 -30.83 8.53 24.58
C HIS A 260 -29.42 8.80 24.07
N SER A 261 -28.45 8.10 24.66
CA SER A 261 -27.04 8.17 24.29
C SER A 261 -26.67 6.97 23.40
N TYR A 262 -26.13 7.23 22.18
CA TYR A 262 -25.80 6.22 21.20
C TYR A 262 -24.56 6.59 20.39
N PRO A 263 -23.74 5.59 19.94
CA PRO A 263 -22.59 5.85 19.12
C PRO A 263 -22.97 5.86 17.63
N ALA A 264 -22.45 6.87 16.88
CA ALA A 264 -22.57 6.94 15.43
C ALA A 264 -21.37 7.67 14.82
N VAL A 265 -21.07 7.37 13.55
CA VAL A 265 -20.00 8.03 12.76
C VAL A 265 -20.45 9.44 12.38
N ILE A 266 -19.57 10.42 12.57
CA ILE A 266 -19.87 11.84 12.29
C ILE A 266 -20.33 12.00 10.84
N ALA A 267 -19.54 11.53 9.87
CA ALA A 267 -19.87 11.68 8.45
C ALA A 267 -21.22 11.04 8.07
N HIS A 268 -21.61 9.96 8.73
CA HIS A 268 -22.93 9.35 8.50
C HIS A 268 -24.06 10.22 9.03
N ARG A 269 -23.89 10.77 10.22
CA ARG A 269 -24.88 11.68 10.80
C ARG A 269 -25.11 12.91 9.93
N VAL A 270 -24.02 13.46 9.39
CA VAL A 270 -24.07 14.64 8.49
C VAL A 270 -24.72 14.32 7.13
N ARG A 271 -24.35 13.18 6.50
CA ARG A 271 -24.78 12.86 5.14
C ARG A 271 -26.17 12.26 5.06
N SER A 272 -26.49 11.33 5.97
CA SER A 272 -27.75 10.57 5.92
C SER A 272 -28.84 11.15 6.82
N GLY A 273 -28.54 12.15 7.63
CA GLY A 273 -29.49 12.68 8.63
C GLY A 273 -29.99 11.59 9.60
N SER A 274 -29.23 10.51 9.75
CA SER A 274 -29.67 9.36 10.56
C SER A 274 -29.91 9.77 12.01
N ASP A 275 -31.13 9.56 12.49
CA ASP A 275 -31.55 9.91 13.85
C ASP A 275 -31.16 8.87 14.90
N CYS A 276 -31.59 9.11 16.13
CA CYS A 276 -31.41 8.20 17.24
C CYS A 276 -32.00 6.81 16.91
N PRO A 277 -31.20 5.73 16.93
CA PRO A 277 -31.64 4.39 16.56
C PRO A 277 -32.73 3.83 17.49
N TYR A 278 -32.84 4.36 18.69
CA TYR A 278 -33.89 4.01 19.64
C TYR A 278 -35.20 4.72 19.32
N CYS A 279 -35.16 6.02 19.02
CA CYS A 279 -36.33 6.80 18.61
C CYS A 279 -36.91 6.32 17.27
N SER A 280 -36.06 5.89 16.37
CA SER A 280 -36.44 5.35 15.04
C SER A 280 -36.75 3.84 15.04
N ASN A 281 -36.75 3.19 16.20
CA ASN A 281 -36.99 1.76 16.38
C ASN A 281 -36.03 0.81 15.66
N HIS A 282 -34.86 1.29 15.23
CA HIS A 282 -33.80 0.45 14.65
C HIS A 282 -33.06 -0.38 15.70
N LYS A 283 -33.07 0.07 16.96
CA LYS A 283 -32.54 -0.65 18.10
C LYS A 283 -33.54 -0.64 19.24
N VAL A 284 -33.57 -1.74 19.97
CA VAL A 284 -34.41 -1.85 21.18
C VAL A 284 -33.66 -1.22 22.36
N LEU A 285 -34.37 -0.44 23.16
CA LEU A 285 -33.96 0.06 24.44
C LEU A 285 -35.00 -0.38 25.48
N PRO A 286 -34.65 -1.32 26.38
CA PRO A 286 -35.58 -1.78 27.42
C PRO A 286 -36.11 -0.63 28.27
N GLY A 287 -37.42 -0.63 28.51
CA GLY A 287 -38.09 0.46 29.23
C GLY A 287 -38.49 1.67 28.37
N PHE A 288 -38.17 1.67 27.06
CA PHE A 288 -38.52 2.77 26.16
C PHE A 288 -39.29 2.33 24.91
N ASN A 289 -38.71 1.50 24.08
CA ASN A 289 -39.31 1.09 22.78
C ASN A 289 -39.36 -0.43 22.63
N ASP A 290 -39.16 -1.19 23.70
CA ASP A 290 -39.32 -2.63 23.72
C ASP A 290 -40.81 -3.02 23.73
N LEU A 291 -41.11 -4.24 23.31
CA LEU A 291 -42.47 -4.77 23.20
C LEU A 291 -43.19 -4.80 24.53
N ALA A 292 -42.49 -5.15 25.62
CA ALA A 292 -43.11 -5.20 26.96
C ALA A 292 -43.60 -3.83 27.44
N THR A 293 -42.86 -2.79 27.09
CA THR A 293 -43.15 -1.38 27.47
C THR A 293 -44.25 -0.77 26.62
N ILE A 294 -44.19 -0.94 25.29
CA ILE A 294 -45.10 -0.23 24.39
C ILE A 294 -46.41 -0.97 24.08
N GLU A 295 -46.41 -2.32 24.17
CA GLU A 295 -47.59 -3.14 23.91
C GLU A 295 -47.68 -4.33 24.89
N PRO A 296 -47.91 -4.05 26.18
CA PRO A 296 -47.87 -5.08 27.23
C PRO A 296 -48.88 -6.21 26.99
N VAL A 297 -50.07 -5.92 26.42
CA VAL A 297 -51.06 -6.92 26.09
C VAL A 297 -50.59 -7.88 24.99
N VAL A 298 -49.87 -7.35 24.01
CA VAL A 298 -49.26 -8.19 22.96
C VAL A 298 -48.07 -8.96 23.52
N ALA A 299 -47.29 -8.37 24.40
CA ALA A 299 -46.18 -9.01 25.06
C ALA A 299 -46.60 -10.21 25.97
N SER A 300 -47.79 -10.18 26.56
CA SER A 300 -48.32 -11.32 27.33
C SER A 300 -48.58 -12.57 26.50
N GLN A 301 -48.71 -12.41 25.19
CA GLN A 301 -48.87 -13.51 24.21
C GLN A 301 -47.49 -14.03 23.67
N TRP A 302 -46.41 -13.61 24.25
CA TRP A 302 -45.06 -14.06 23.94
C TRP A 302 -44.89 -15.54 24.26
N HIS A 303 -44.45 -16.35 23.33
CA HIS A 303 -44.27 -17.76 23.57
C HIS A 303 -43.08 -18.01 24.52
N PRO A 304 -43.28 -18.61 25.71
CA PRO A 304 -42.28 -18.64 26.79
C PRO A 304 -41.01 -19.41 26.43
N THR A 305 -41.11 -20.46 25.58
CA THR A 305 -39.99 -21.37 25.30
C THR A 305 -39.55 -21.38 23.83
N ARG A 306 -40.44 -21.07 22.86
CA ARG A 306 -40.12 -21.20 21.40
C ARG A 306 -39.37 -20.02 20.81
N ASN A 307 -39.12 -18.97 21.59
CA ASN A 307 -38.30 -17.80 21.20
C ASN A 307 -36.88 -17.88 21.75
N GLY A 308 -36.45 -19.03 22.27
CA GLY A 308 -35.15 -19.22 22.89
C GLY A 308 -34.95 -18.30 24.09
N SER A 309 -33.82 -17.64 24.19
CA SER A 309 -33.49 -16.71 25.25
C SER A 309 -34.03 -15.28 25.02
N LEU A 310 -34.74 -15.03 23.91
CA LEU A 310 -35.28 -13.70 23.61
C LEU A 310 -36.50 -13.41 24.50
N THR A 311 -36.53 -12.23 25.07
CA THR A 311 -37.63 -11.72 25.91
C THR A 311 -38.34 -10.55 25.19
N PRO A 312 -39.59 -10.20 25.58
CA PRO A 312 -40.30 -9.05 25.02
C PRO A 312 -39.54 -7.72 25.17
N GLN A 313 -38.65 -7.62 26.15
CA GLN A 313 -37.81 -6.44 26.41
C GLN A 313 -36.63 -6.35 25.38
N GLN A 314 -36.34 -7.41 24.65
CA GLN A 314 -35.19 -7.48 23.73
C GLN A 314 -35.59 -7.60 22.27
N VAL A 315 -36.85 -7.38 21.95
CA VAL A 315 -37.41 -7.83 20.65
C VAL A 315 -37.14 -6.87 19.50
N THR A 316 -36.63 -7.47 18.42
CA THR A 316 -36.67 -6.99 17.04
C THR A 316 -37.59 -7.91 16.20
N PRO A 317 -37.97 -7.55 14.92
CA PRO A 317 -38.89 -8.33 14.09
C PRO A 317 -38.50 -9.81 13.92
N GLY A 318 -39.53 -10.76 14.01
CA GLY A 318 -39.32 -12.17 13.69
C GLY A 318 -39.61 -13.19 14.80
N SER A 319 -40.48 -12.88 15.76
CA SER A 319 -40.78 -13.70 16.94
C SER A 319 -41.94 -14.68 16.76
N ARG A 320 -42.00 -15.71 17.61
CA ARG A 320 -43.10 -16.67 17.72
C ARG A 320 -44.07 -16.25 18.82
N TRP A 321 -45.39 -16.49 18.60
CA TRP A 321 -46.48 -16.02 19.43
C TRP A 321 -47.34 -17.17 19.92
N LEU A 322 -47.97 -17.00 21.04
CA LEU A 322 -48.95 -17.95 21.62
C LEU A 322 -50.25 -17.18 21.94
N CYS A 323 -51.39 -17.61 21.46
CA CYS A 323 -52.68 -17.01 21.86
C CYS A 323 -53.29 -17.71 23.03
N ASP A 324 -54.36 -17.13 23.61
CA ASP A 324 -55.06 -17.64 24.75
C ASP A 324 -55.67 -19.03 24.55
N LYS A 325 -55.91 -19.47 23.25
CA LYS A 325 -56.36 -20.80 22.89
C LYS A 325 -55.22 -21.79 22.64
N GLY A 326 -53.96 -21.41 22.99
CA GLY A 326 -52.79 -22.27 22.87
C GLY A 326 -52.20 -22.40 21.45
N HIS A 327 -52.72 -21.66 20.45
CA HIS A 327 -52.13 -21.71 19.08
C HIS A 327 -50.81 -20.97 19.04
N ALA A 328 -49.79 -21.65 18.54
CA ALA A 328 -48.46 -21.03 18.32
C ALA A 328 -48.28 -20.71 16.85
N TRP A 329 -47.83 -19.48 16.54
CA TRP A 329 -47.54 -19.08 15.16
C TRP A 329 -46.34 -18.12 15.10
N ARG A 330 -45.84 -17.88 13.92
CA ARG A 330 -44.75 -16.95 13.66
C ARG A 330 -45.28 -15.68 13.01
N ALA A 331 -44.99 -14.54 13.55
CA ALA A 331 -45.29 -13.24 12.97
C ALA A 331 -44.24 -12.22 13.31
N VAL A 332 -44.08 -11.22 12.44
CA VAL A 332 -43.23 -10.04 12.66
C VAL A 332 -43.88 -9.17 13.75
N VAL A 333 -43.10 -8.65 14.69
CA VAL A 333 -43.65 -7.78 15.77
C VAL A 333 -44.46 -6.63 15.17
N ASN A 334 -43.97 -5.99 14.11
CA ASN A 334 -44.68 -4.89 13.45
C ASN A 334 -46.07 -5.27 12.90
N SER A 335 -46.29 -6.50 12.47
CA SER A 335 -47.61 -7.00 12.05
C SER A 335 -48.58 -7.10 13.24
N ARG A 336 -48.06 -7.28 14.45
CA ARG A 336 -48.85 -7.37 15.70
C ARG A 336 -49.11 -6.02 16.30
N THR A 337 -48.14 -5.10 16.23
CA THR A 337 -48.16 -3.77 16.88
C THR A 337 -48.45 -2.60 15.95
N GLY A 338 -48.25 -2.80 14.63
CA GLY A 338 -48.47 -1.77 13.61
C GLY A 338 -49.96 -1.57 13.27
N LYS A 339 -50.26 -0.83 12.22
CA LYS A 339 -51.61 -0.48 11.77
C LYS A 339 -52.55 -1.69 11.56
N GLN A 340 -52.00 -2.85 11.18
CA GLN A 340 -52.77 -4.06 10.88
C GLN A 340 -53.21 -4.87 12.10
N ARG A 341 -52.54 -4.73 13.23
CA ARG A 341 -52.78 -5.42 14.52
C ARG A 341 -53.24 -6.88 14.34
N CYS A 342 -52.53 -7.64 13.50
CA CYS A 342 -52.91 -9.01 13.14
C CYS A 342 -52.97 -9.93 14.38
N GLY A 343 -54.09 -10.55 14.62
CA GLY A 343 -54.30 -11.57 15.67
C GLY A 343 -53.77 -12.94 15.26
N CYS A 344 -54.18 -13.97 16.03
CA CYS A 344 -53.86 -15.36 15.71
C CYS A 344 -54.52 -15.75 14.40
N PRO A 345 -53.77 -16.19 13.38
CA PRO A 345 -54.35 -16.56 12.08
C PRO A 345 -55.27 -17.79 12.20
N ILE A 346 -54.98 -18.72 13.10
CA ILE A 346 -55.79 -19.91 13.32
C ILE A 346 -57.14 -19.52 13.94
N CYS A 347 -57.16 -18.64 14.92
CA CYS A 347 -58.38 -18.12 15.52
C CYS A 347 -59.22 -17.31 14.51
N ALA A 348 -58.58 -16.67 13.54
CA ALA A 348 -59.21 -15.88 12.50
C ALA A 348 -59.65 -16.71 11.27
N GLY A 349 -59.51 -18.03 11.33
CA GLY A 349 -59.90 -18.95 10.20
C GLY A 349 -59.06 -18.73 8.93
N ARG A 350 -57.86 -18.13 9.01
CA ARG A 350 -56.99 -17.89 7.85
C ARG A 350 -56.11 -19.10 7.58
N PRO A 351 -55.89 -19.51 6.32
CA PRO A 351 -54.96 -20.57 5.99
C PRO A 351 -53.56 -20.14 6.38
N LEU A 352 -52.80 -21.05 7.01
CA LEU A 352 -51.37 -20.84 7.29
C LEU A 352 -50.62 -20.97 5.96
N ASP A 353 -50.15 -19.87 5.39
CA ASP A 353 -49.25 -19.93 4.26
C ASP A 353 -47.89 -20.52 4.67
N ARG A 354 -47.04 -20.89 3.71
CA ARG A 354 -45.74 -21.55 3.97
C ARG A 354 -44.78 -20.74 4.84
N CYS A 355 -45.01 -19.46 4.97
CA CYS A 355 -44.16 -18.57 5.82
C CYS A 355 -44.65 -18.55 7.28
N THR A 356 -45.90 -18.90 7.54
CA THR A 356 -46.52 -18.94 8.86
C THR A 356 -46.74 -20.36 9.38
N ALA A 357 -46.56 -21.39 8.52
CA ALA A 357 -46.72 -22.78 8.89
C ALA A 357 -45.71 -23.17 9.97
N ILE A 358 -46.22 -23.32 11.18
CA ILE A 358 -45.55 -24.06 12.23
C ILE A 358 -46.10 -25.45 12.20
N LEU A 359 -45.21 -26.39 11.92
CA LEU A 359 -45.49 -27.79 12.18
C LEU A 359 -45.96 -27.91 13.62
N SER A 360 -47.17 -28.42 13.82
CA SER A 360 -47.70 -28.84 15.09
C SER A 360 -46.87 -30.04 15.58
N GLU A 361 -45.74 -29.77 16.27
CA GLU A 361 -45.16 -30.83 17.08
C GLU A 361 -46.09 -31.06 18.28
N PRO A 362 -46.39 -32.30 18.62
CA PRO A 362 -47.17 -32.61 19.79
C PRO A 362 -46.51 -32.09 21.05
N PRO A 363 -47.25 -31.74 22.10
CA PRO A 363 -46.68 -31.31 23.35
C PRO A 363 -45.70 -32.37 23.88
N ALA A 364 -44.47 -31.95 24.18
CA ALA A 364 -43.51 -32.82 24.84
C ALA A 364 -44.15 -33.35 26.14
N GLU A 365 -44.21 -34.68 26.30
CA GLU A 365 -44.65 -35.32 27.52
C GLU A 365 -43.84 -34.79 28.74
N PRO A 366 -44.47 -34.59 29.88
CA PRO A 366 -43.76 -34.19 31.09
C PRO A 366 -42.76 -35.28 31.49
N VAL A 367 -41.52 -34.95 31.51
CA VAL A 367 -40.45 -35.79 32.07
C VAL A 367 -40.79 -36.05 33.55
N LYS A 368 -40.98 -37.35 33.85
CA LYS A 368 -41.17 -37.83 35.22
C LYS A 368 -39.92 -37.65 36.07
#